data_4d4313a29acf5764af376bc98c0a3147
#
_entry.id   4d4313a29acf5764af376bc98c0a3147
#
_cell.length_a   1.000
_cell.length_b   1.000
_cell.length_c   1.000
_cell.angle_alpha   90.00
_cell.angle_beta   90.00
_cell.angle_gamma   90.00
#
_symmetry.space_group_name_H-M   'P 1'
#
loop_
_entity.id
_entity.type
_entity.pdbx_description
1 polymer ?
#
loop_
_entity_poly.entity_id
_entity_poly.type
_entity_poly.pdbx_seq_one_letter_code
_entity_poly.pdbx_strand_id
1 'polypeptide(L)'
;VSAFRIAQAARLLGVSDDTVRRWIDQNLLPAHGSPAQIPGDALAARAVALAAERQDPTDVLSSARNRFVGIVTRVQVDGVMAQVDLQSGPHRVVSLMSAEAVRELGLEVGSLATASVKATQVVVETPRT
;
A
#
# COMPACT_ATOMS: atom_id res chain seq x y z
N VAL A 1 9.16 19.15 12.22
CA VAL A 1 9.24 18.23 11.07
C VAL A 1 9.70 16.87 11.56
N SER A 2 9.01 15.84 11.16
CA SER A 2 9.34 14.46 11.51
C SER A 2 10.65 14.02 10.87
N ALA A 3 11.37 13.16 11.56
CA ALA A 3 12.56 12.50 11.03
C ALA A 3 12.49 11.02 11.40
N PHE A 4 13.07 10.18 10.56
CA PHE A 4 12.96 8.73 10.68
C PHE A 4 14.33 8.08 10.62
N ARG A 5 14.50 7.02 11.40
CA ARG A 5 15.66 6.14 11.27
C ARG A 5 15.51 5.24 10.05
N ILE A 6 16.62 4.67 9.60
CA ILE A 6 16.65 3.81 8.42
C ILE A 6 15.63 2.68 8.52
N ALA A 7 15.56 1.98 9.65
CA ALA A 7 14.61 0.87 9.82
C ALA A 7 13.15 1.32 9.74
N GLN A 8 12.82 2.49 10.29
CA GLN A 8 11.48 3.05 10.22
C GLN A 8 11.11 3.44 8.78
N ALA A 9 12.03 4.10 8.08
CA ALA A 9 11.85 4.50 6.69
C ALA A 9 11.63 3.28 5.79
N ALA A 10 12.43 2.24 5.98
CA ALA A 10 12.31 0.98 5.22
C ALA A 10 10.91 0.37 5.40
N ARG A 11 10.44 0.32 6.64
CA ARG A 11 9.11 -0.22 6.95
C ARG A 11 8.00 0.60 6.30
N LEU A 12 8.09 1.92 6.39
CA LEU A 12 7.08 2.83 5.83
C LEU A 12 6.98 2.70 4.31
N LEU A 13 8.10 2.50 3.62
CA LEU A 13 8.13 2.40 2.16
C LEU A 13 8.05 0.96 1.65
N GLY A 14 8.04 -0.03 2.53
CA GLY A 14 7.94 -1.44 2.13
C GLY A 14 9.18 -1.95 1.41
N VAL A 15 10.35 -1.50 1.83
CA VAL A 15 11.64 -1.91 1.27
C VAL A 15 12.57 -2.39 2.39
N SER A 16 13.73 -2.95 2.03
CA SER A 16 14.73 -3.36 3.01
C SER A 16 15.57 -2.19 3.52
N ASP A 17 16.18 -2.37 4.69
CA ASP A 17 17.13 -1.40 5.23
C ASP A 17 18.28 -1.15 4.25
N ASP A 18 18.75 -2.19 3.59
CA ASP A 18 19.83 -2.07 2.60
C ASP A 18 19.42 -1.22 1.41
N THR A 19 18.17 -1.31 0.99
CA THR A 19 17.64 -0.44 -0.08
C THR A 19 17.68 1.01 0.34
N VAL A 20 17.27 1.33 1.57
CA VAL A 20 17.32 2.70 2.10
C VAL A 20 18.77 3.18 2.19
N ARG A 21 19.69 2.36 2.69
CA ARG A 21 21.11 2.70 2.75
C ARG A 21 21.69 2.98 1.37
N ARG A 22 21.33 2.19 0.38
CA ARG A 22 21.75 2.39 -1.01
C ARG A 22 21.26 3.73 -1.55
N TRP A 23 20.01 4.10 -1.27
CA TRP A 23 19.47 5.40 -1.68
C TRP A 23 20.25 6.56 -1.06
N ILE A 24 20.64 6.43 0.22
CA ILE A 24 21.43 7.43 0.90
C ILE A 24 22.80 7.54 0.22
N ASP A 25 23.45 6.42 -0.06
CA ASP A 25 24.76 6.37 -0.71
C ASP A 25 24.74 6.96 -2.12
N GLN A 26 23.62 6.82 -2.82
CA GLN A 26 23.42 7.33 -4.18
C GLN A 26 22.91 8.78 -4.20
N ASN A 27 22.81 9.44 -3.05
CA ASN A 27 22.27 10.79 -2.91
C ASN A 27 20.81 10.94 -3.37
N LEU A 28 20.04 9.85 -3.35
CA LEU A 28 18.62 9.87 -3.64
C LEU A 28 17.78 10.20 -2.41
N LEU A 29 18.40 10.15 -1.23
CA LEU A 29 17.74 10.36 0.05
C LEU A 29 18.73 10.95 1.03
N PRO A 30 18.49 12.18 1.56
CA PRO A 30 19.38 12.77 2.56
C PRO A 30 19.23 12.08 3.90
N ALA A 31 20.33 12.01 4.63
CA ALA A 31 20.36 11.52 6.01
C ALA A 31 21.38 12.32 6.81
N HIS A 32 21.07 12.56 8.07
CA HIS A 32 21.91 13.38 8.96
C HIS A 32 22.11 12.70 10.31
N GLY A 33 23.26 12.88 10.86
CA GLY A 33 23.55 12.45 12.22
C GLY A 33 24.00 11.00 12.35
N SER A 34 24.29 10.63 13.60
CA SER A 34 24.68 9.29 13.99
C SER A 34 23.94 8.95 15.30
N PRO A 35 22.97 8.04 15.26
CA PRO A 35 22.48 7.28 14.11
C PRO A 35 21.81 8.17 13.05
N ALA A 36 21.81 7.70 11.80
CA ALA A 36 21.28 8.45 10.68
C ALA A 36 19.77 8.73 10.84
N GLN A 37 19.40 9.97 10.54
CA GLN A 37 18.00 10.44 10.56
C GLN A 37 17.64 10.97 9.17
N ILE A 38 16.50 10.55 8.68
CA ILE A 38 15.99 10.93 7.36
C ILE A 38 14.85 11.93 7.56
N PRO A 39 14.97 13.15 6.99
CA PRO A 39 13.87 14.12 7.09
C PRO A 39 12.59 13.58 6.48
N GLY A 40 11.45 13.82 7.15
CA GLY A 40 10.15 13.31 6.72
C GLY A 40 9.72 13.82 5.36
N ASP A 41 10.01 15.08 5.04
CA ASP A 41 9.69 15.66 3.73
C ASP A 41 10.47 14.98 2.60
N ALA A 42 11.75 14.67 2.83
CA ALA A 42 12.57 13.93 1.87
C ALA A 42 12.06 12.51 1.69
N LEU A 43 11.66 11.86 2.78
CA LEU A 43 11.10 10.51 2.72
C LEU A 43 9.77 10.52 1.96
N ALA A 44 8.93 11.53 2.18
CA ALA A 44 7.68 11.69 1.45
C ALA A 44 7.91 11.82 -0.06
N ALA A 45 8.90 12.64 -0.46
CA ALA A 45 9.24 12.80 -1.87
C ALA A 45 9.74 11.48 -2.49
N ARG A 46 10.55 10.71 -1.74
CA ARG A 46 11.02 9.39 -2.21
C ARG A 46 9.88 8.41 -2.33
N ALA A 47 8.91 8.44 -1.42
CA ALA A 47 7.72 7.59 -1.47
C ALA A 47 6.90 7.86 -2.73
N VAL A 48 6.70 9.12 -3.09
CA VAL A 48 5.98 9.51 -4.32
C VAL A 48 6.73 9.01 -5.56
N ALA A 49 8.05 9.20 -5.60
CA ALA A 49 8.88 8.74 -6.73
C ALA A 49 8.83 7.21 -6.87
N LEU A 50 8.90 6.49 -5.76
CA LEU A 50 8.84 5.02 -5.76
C LEU A 50 7.48 4.53 -6.25
N ALA A 51 6.39 5.17 -5.84
CA ALA A 51 5.04 4.82 -6.29
C ALA A 51 4.88 5.03 -7.80
N ALA A 52 5.47 6.09 -8.35
CA ALA A 52 5.42 6.36 -9.78
C ALA A 52 6.14 5.32 -10.62
N GLU A 53 7.15 4.65 -10.05
CA GLU A 53 7.88 3.57 -10.71
C GLU A 53 7.10 2.25 -10.76
N ARG A 54 6.07 2.11 -9.91
CA ARG A 54 5.25 0.89 -9.82
C ARG A 54 4.07 1.00 -10.78
N GLN A 55 3.96 0.04 -11.70
CA GLN A 55 2.88 0.03 -12.68
C GLN A 55 1.68 -0.75 -12.16
N ASP A 56 0.48 -0.25 -12.47
CA ASP A 56 -0.76 -0.97 -12.22
C ASP A 56 -0.96 -1.99 -13.36
N PRO A 57 -0.95 -3.30 -13.06
CA PRO A 57 -1.09 -4.32 -14.10
C PRO A 57 -2.53 -4.49 -14.61
N THR A 58 -3.52 -3.83 -13.99
CA THR A 58 -4.93 -4.05 -14.32
C THR A 58 -5.45 -3.21 -15.47
N ASP A 59 -4.78 -2.11 -15.80
CA ASP A 59 -5.13 -1.21 -16.91
C ASP A 59 -6.62 -0.78 -16.88
N VAL A 60 -7.11 -0.43 -15.71
CA VAL A 60 -8.50 -0.01 -15.50
C VAL A 60 -8.59 1.50 -15.33
N LEU A 61 -9.54 2.12 -16.04
CA LEU A 61 -9.87 3.52 -15.83
C LEU A 61 -10.90 3.63 -14.70
N SER A 62 -10.62 4.48 -13.72
CA SER A 62 -11.49 4.67 -12.56
C SER A 62 -11.39 6.07 -12.02
N SER A 63 -12.51 6.59 -11.51
CA SER A 63 -12.51 7.87 -10.79
C SER A 63 -12.03 7.74 -9.34
N ALA A 64 -11.91 6.53 -8.81
CA ALA A 64 -11.41 6.31 -7.46
C ALA A 64 -9.93 6.68 -7.38
N ARG A 65 -9.55 7.41 -6.33
CA ARG A 65 -8.16 7.83 -6.11
C ARG A 65 -7.36 6.83 -5.28
N ASN A 66 -8.05 5.98 -4.52
CA ASN A 66 -7.42 5.01 -3.64
C ASN A 66 -7.59 3.62 -4.24
N ARG A 67 -6.51 3.05 -4.74
CA ARG A 67 -6.49 1.76 -5.42
C ARG A 67 -5.38 0.88 -4.85
N PHE A 68 -5.75 -0.35 -4.52
CA PHE A 68 -4.85 -1.35 -3.99
C PHE A 68 -4.89 -2.58 -4.89
N VAL A 69 -3.87 -2.72 -5.72
CA VAL A 69 -3.73 -3.90 -6.58
C VAL A 69 -3.07 -5.00 -5.77
N GLY A 70 -3.62 -6.20 -5.82
CA GLY A 70 -3.09 -7.30 -5.04
C GLY A 70 -3.67 -8.65 -5.44
N ILE A 71 -3.52 -9.59 -4.53
CA ILE A 71 -3.95 -10.97 -4.73
C ILE A 71 -5.01 -11.33 -3.69
N VAL A 72 -6.06 -12.01 -4.12
CA VAL A 72 -7.09 -12.51 -3.22
C VAL A 72 -6.49 -13.65 -2.37
N THR A 73 -6.62 -13.52 -1.06
CA THR A 73 -6.07 -14.49 -0.10
C THR A 73 -7.14 -15.30 0.60
N ARG A 74 -8.39 -14.80 0.61
CA ARG A 74 -9.49 -15.48 1.28
C ARG A 74 -10.81 -15.09 0.64
N VAL A 75 -11.67 -16.06 0.43
CA VAL A 75 -13.06 -15.86 0.04
C VAL A 75 -13.92 -16.68 0.99
N GLN A 76 -14.78 -16.03 1.74
CA GLN A 76 -15.71 -16.68 2.65
C GLN A 76 -17.14 -16.27 2.32
N VAL A 77 -17.97 -17.25 1.95
CA VAL A 77 -19.36 -17.03 1.60
C VAL A 77 -20.26 -17.55 2.71
N ASP A 78 -21.20 -16.71 3.12
CA ASP A 78 -22.23 -17.09 4.11
C ASP A 78 -23.58 -16.58 3.61
N GLY A 79 -24.38 -17.46 3.08
CA GLY A 79 -25.68 -17.11 2.50
C GLY A 79 -25.52 -16.18 1.30
N VAL A 80 -26.10 -14.98 1.42
CA VAL A 80 -26.08 -13.99 0.33
C VAL A 80 -24.89 -13.05 0.39
N MET A 81 -24.11 -13.11 1.47
CA MET A 81 -22.97 -12.22 1.68
C MET A 81 -21.66 -12.98 1.57
N ALA A 82 -20.60 -12.25 1.24
CA ALA A 82 -19.25 -12.78 1.18
C ALA A 82 -18.25 -11.78 1.71
N GLN A 83 -17.19 -12.30 2.34
CA GLN A 83 -16.01 -11.52 2.70
C GLN A 83 -14.87 -11.94 1.79
N VAL A 84 -14.24 -10.96 1.18
CA VAL A 84 -13.06 -11.17 0.34
C VAL A 84 -11.89 -10.42 0.95
N ASP A 85 -10.79 -11.14 1.20
CA ASP A 85 -9.55 -10.54 1.68
C ASP A 85 -8.58 -10.44 0.51
N LEU A 86 -7.93 -9.28 0.40
CA LEU A 86 -6.94 -8.96 -0.60
C LEU A 86 -5.65 -8.56 0.09
N GLN A 87 -4.52 -9.08 -0.38
CA GLN A 87 -3.22 -8.65 0.08
C GLN A 87 -2.56 -7.79 -0.98
N SER A 88 -2.36 -6.50 -0.66
CA SER A 88 -1.70 -5.54 -1.53
C SER A 88 -0.41 -5.07 -0.86
N GLY A 89 0.74 -5.62 -1.28
CA GLY A 89 1.99 -5.41 -0.58
C GLY A 89 1.86 -5.84 0.89
N PRO A 90 2.23 -4.99 1.84
CA PRO A 90 2.10 -5.30 3.26
C PRO A 90 0.69 -5.05 3.82
N HIS A 91 -0.26 -4.62 2.99
CA HIS A 91 -1.59 -4.20 3.45
C HIS A 91 -2.64 -5.25 3.15
N ARG A 92 -3.41 -5.61 4.19
CA ARG A 92 -4.59 -6.43 4.05
C ARG A 92 -5.80 -5.53 3.84
N VAL A 93 -6.55 -5.78 2.76
CA VAL A 93 -7.78 -5.06 2.47
C VAL A 93 -8.93 -6.04 2.56
N VAL A 94 -9.98 -5.69 3.28
CA VAL A 94 -11.15 -6.54 3.47
C VAL A 94 -12.36 -5.89 2.82
N SER A 95 -13.07 -6.67 2.02
CA SER A 95 -14.30 -6.23 1.37
C SER A 95 -15.46 -7.15 1.75
N LEU A 96 -16.60 -6.55 2.03
CA LEU A 96 -17.86 -7.27 2.14
C LEU A 96 -18.68 -6.99 0.89
N MET A 97 -19.16 -8.05 0.26
CA MET A 97 -19.93 -7.95 -0.97
C MET A 97 -20.97 -9.06 -1.02
N SER A 98 -21.86 -9.03 -2.03
CA SER A 98 -22.79 -10.12 -2.22
C SER A 98 -22.07 -11.37 -2.72
N ALA A 99 -22.60 -12.56 -2.36
CA ALA A 99 -22.11 -13.81 -2.91
C ALA A 99 -22.23 -13.83 -4.44
N GLU A 100 -23.28 -13.19 -4.97
CA GLU A 100 -23.48 -13.04 -6.41
C GLU A 100 -22.32 -12.28 -7.07
N ALA A 101 -21.86 -11.18 -6.45
CA ALA A 101 -20.75 -10.40 -6.98
C ALA A 101 -19.44 -11.21 -7.02
N VAL A 102 -19.20 -12.04 -6.00
CA VAL A 102 -18.03 -12.94 -6.00
C VAL A 102 -18.07 -13.87 -7.21
N ARG A 103 -19.24 -14.44 -7.51
CA ARG A 103 -19.40 -15.34 -8.66
C ARG A 103 -19.25 -14.60 -9.99
N GLU A 104 -19.87 -13.44 -10.12
CA GLU A 104 -19.78 -12.63 -11.34
C GLU A 104 -18.36 -12.18 -11.64
N LEU A 105 -17.61 -11.80 -10.62
CA LEU A 105 -16.22 -11.39 -10.77
C LEU A 105 -15.26 -12.57 -10.86
N GLY A 106 -15.73 -13.79 -10.58
CA GLY A 106 -14.89 -14.99 -10.61
C GLY A 106 -13.78 -14.95 -9.57
N LEU A 107 -14.03 -14.38 -8.39
CA LEU A 107 -13.01 -14.23 -7.36
C LEU A 107 -12.75 -15.56 -6.67
N GLU A 108 -11.49 -15.93 -6.61
CA GLU A 108 -11.00 -17.10 -5.87
C GLU A 108 -9.64 -16.79 -5.29
N VAL A 109 -9.18 -17.59 -4.34
CA VAL A 109 -7.82 -17.44 -3.78
C VAL A 109 -6.81 -17.51 -4.92
N GLY A 110 -5.95 -16.51 -5.01
CA GLY A 110 -4.96 -16.39 -6.07
C GLY A 110 -5.36 -15.46 -7.21
N SER A 111 -6.61 -14.98 -7.25
CA SER A 111 -7.03 -14.03 -8.29
C SER A 111 -6.30 -12.70 -8.14
N LEU A 112 -5.89 -12.13 -9.27
CA LEU A 112 -5.46 -10.73 -9.32
C LEU A 112 -6.71 -9.86 -9.17
N ALA A 113 -6.67 -8.90 -8.26
CA ALA A 113 -7.81 -8.02 -8.03
C ALA A 113 -7.34 -6.65 -7.55
N THR A 114 -8.21 -5.66 -7.68
CA THR A 114 -7.96 -4.31 -7.21
C THR A 114 -9.08 -3.89 -6.27
N ALA A 115 -8.71 -3.46 -5.07
CA ALA A 115 -9.64 -2.77 -4.19
C ALA A 115 -9.56 -1.27 -4.46
N SER A 116 -10.71 -0.63 -4.61
CA SER A 116 -10.76 0.82 -4.77
C SER A 116 -11.70 1.42 -3.73
N VAL A 117 -11.33 2.57 -3.19
CA VAL A 117 -12.10 3.27 -2.18
C VAL A 117 -12.25 4.72 -2.59
N LYS A 118 -13.47 5.24 -2.57
CA LYS A 118 -13.68 6.65 -2.83
C LYS A 118 -13.02 7.51 -1.74
N ALA A 119 -12.43 8.63 -2.15
CA ALA A 119 -11.71 9.52 -1.24
C ALA A 119 -12.59 10.01 -0.09
N THR A 120 -13.89 10.15 -0.32
CA THR A 120 -14.85 10.58 0.70
C THR A 120 -15.05 9.57 1.84
N GLN A 121 -14.60 8.32 1.65
CA GLN A 121 -14.75 7.26 2.66
C GLN A 121 -13.44 6.90 3.37
N VAL A 122 -12.37 7.59 3.05
CA VAL A 122 -11.08 7.34 3.66
C VAL A 122 -10.94 8.18 4.91
N VAL A 123 -10.66 7.52 6.04
CA VAL A 123 -10.39 8.16 7.32
C VAL A 123 -8.89 8.21 7.54
N VAL A 124 -8.38 9.36 7.94
CA VAL A 124 -6.95 9.54 8.22
C VAL A 124 -6.78 9.70 9.74
N GLU A 125 -5.81 8.99 10.25
CA GLU A 125 -5.45 8.99 11.65
C GLU A 125 -3.97 9.35 11.81
N THR A 126 -3.62 9.90 12.95
CA THR A 126 -2.24 10.22 13.26
C THR A 126 -1.93 9.80 14.69
N PRO A 127 -0.68 9.37 14.97
CA PRO A 127 -0.29 9.01 16.32
C PRO A 127 -0.45 10.19 17.29
N ARG A 128 -0.75 9.89 18.55
CA ARG A 128 -0.66 10.90 19.61
C ARG A 128 0.79 11.25 19.86
N THR A 129 1.02 12.52 20.02
CA THR A 129 2.34 13.04 20.38
C THR A 129 2.52 13.13 21.90
#